data_02ce2be41bd0d2a551c99e24117d0dbe
#
_entry.id   02ce2be41bd0d2a551c99e24117d0dbe
#
_cell.length_a   1.000
_cell.length_b   1.000
_cell.length_c   1.000
_cell.angle_alpha   90.00
_cell.angle_beta   90.00
_cell.angle_gamma   90.00
#
_symmetry.space_group_name_H-M   'P 1'
#
loop_
_entity.id
_entity.type
_entity.pdbx_description
1 polymer ?
#
loop_
_entity_poly.entity_id
_entity_poly.type
_entity_poly.pdbx_seq_one_letter_code
_entity_poly.pdbx_strand_id
1 'polypeptide(L)'
;GFLNDVFAPEEFEVRIAEIARTIALTVSPQAALTTKRQLYGELMELNVGECVEDSKRLIGELMRGEDYKEGVAALQQRRSPRFAGLGDRSASPQQAVKP
;
A
#
# COMPACT_ATOMS: atom_id res chain seq x y z
N GLY A 1 9.12 -5.59 -18.75
CA GLY A 1 8.71 -4.56 -17.79
C GLY A 1 7.39 -3.86 -18.14
N PHE A 2 6.77 -4.17 -19.29
CA PHE A 2 5.46 -3.62 -19.65
C PHE A 2 4.31 -4.43 -19.04
N LEU A 3 4.49 -5.74 -18.92
CA LEU A 3 3.56 -6.65 -18.26
C LEU A 3 4.26 -7.31 -17.06
N ASN A 4 3.51 -7.62 -16.02
CA ASN A 4 4.02 -8.33 -14.86
C ASN A 4 4.16 -9.83 -15.14
N ASP A 5 3.19 -10.39 -15.86
CA ASP A 5 3.17 -11.81 -16.21
C ASP A 5 2.23 -12.05 -17.41
N VAL A 6 2.32 -13.23 -18.00
CA VAL A 6 1.44 -13.69 -19.10
C VAL A 6 1.02 -15.12 -18.81
N PHE A 7 -0.27 -15.37 -18.80
CA PHE A 7 -0.86 -16.68 -18.48
C PHE A 7 -1.63 -17.23 -19.68
N ALA A 8 -1.72 -18.55 -19.79
CA ALA A 8 -2.64 -19.19 -20.70
C ALA A 8 -4.10 -18.84 -20.32
N PRO A 9 -5.03 -18.74 -21.31
CA PRO A 9 -6.42 -18.35 -21.01
C PRO A 9 -7.07 -19.22 -19.94
N GLU A 10 -6.77 -20.52 -19.92
CA GLU A 10 -7.33 -21.50 -18.98
C GLU A 10 -6.84 -21.30 -17.54
N GLU A 11 -5.67 -20.71 -17.37
CA GLU A 11 -5.04 -20.48 -16.06
C GLU A 11 -5.29 -19.06 -15.54
N PHE A 12 -5.73 -18.15 -16.39
CA PHE A 12 -5.73 -16.71 -16.13
C PHE A 12 -6.48 -16.35 -14.83
N GLU A 13 -7.71 -16.80 -14.67
CA GLU A 13 -8.52 -16.46 -13.47
C GLU A 13 -7.91 -17.02 -12.18
N VAL A 14 -7.40 -18.24 -12.21
CA VAL A 14 -6.76 -18.87 -11.04
C VAL A 14 -5.51 -18.12 -10.65
N ARG A 15 -4.66 -17.77 -11.61
CA ARG A 15 -3.40 -17.07 -11.38
C ARG A 15 -3.63 -15.65 -10.86
N ILE A 16 -4.61 -14.93 -11.41
CA ILE A 16 -4.98 -13.59 -10.91
C ILE A 16 -5.52 -13.67 -9.48
N ALA A 17 -6.36 -14.67 -9.17
CA ALA A 17 -6.86 -14.86 -7.81
C ALA A 17 -5.74 -15.17 -6.80
N GLU A 18 -4.74 -15.96 -7.19
CA GLU A 18 -3.56 -16.25 -6.37
C GLU A 18 -2.73 -14.98 -6.09
N ILE A 19 -2.47 -14.19 -7.13
CA ILE A 19 -1.72 -12.92 -7.00
C ILE A 19 -2.49 -11.96 -6.07
N ALA A 20 -3.79 -11.78 -6.31
CA ALA A 20 -4.62 -10.91 -5.49
C ALA A 20 -4.65 -11.35 -4.02
N ARG A 21 -4.78 -12.66 -3.77
CA ARG A 21 -4.74 -13.23 -2.42
C ARG A 21 -3.39 -12.99 -1.74
N THR A 22 -2.29 -13.21 -2.47
CA THR A 22 -0.94 -12.97 -1.94
C THR A 22 -0.77 -11.50 -1.52
N ILE A 23 -1.16 -10.57 -2.38
CA ILE A 23 -1.12 -9.13 -2.06
C ILE A 23 -1.97 -8.84 -0.82
N ALA A 24 -3.21 -9.34 -0.78
CA ALA A 24 -4.13 -9.09 0.32
C ALA A 24 -3.63 -9.62 1.68
N LEU A 25 -2.86 -10.71 1.67
CA LEU A 25 -2.34 -11.33 2.89
C LEU A 25 -0.98 -10.79 3.35
N THR A 26 -0.17 -10.24 2.42
CA THR A 26 1.22 -9.91 2.71
C THR A 26 1.53 -8.42 2.65
N VAL A 27 0.66 -7.61 2.06
CA VAL A 27 0.85 -6.15 1.94
C VAL A 27 -0.03 -5.43 2.93
N SER A 28 0.56 -4.48 3.68
CA SER A 28 -0.21 -3.60 4.57
C SER A 28 -1.27 -2.83 3.77
N PRO A 29 -2.56 -2.92 4.14
CA PRO A 29 -3.62 -2.17 3.48
C PRO A 29 -3.41 -0.65 3.57
N GLN A 30 -2.88 -0.17 4.70
CA GLN A 30 -2.59 1.24 4.90
C GLN A 30 -1.46 1.72 3.99
N ALA A 31 -0.37 0.95 3.88
CA ALA A 31 0.75 1.27 3.01
C ALA A 31 0.31 1.28 1.52
N ALA A 32 -0.43 0.25 1.09
CA ALA A 32 -0.95 0.17 -0.27
C ALA A 32 -1.85 1.36 -0.64
N LEU A 33 -2.77 1.74 0.26
CA LEU A 33 -3.65 2.90 0.06
C LEU A 33 -2.86 4.20 -0.02
N THR A 34 -1.91 4.41 0.91
CA THR A 34 -1.07 5.61 0.94
C THR A 34 -0.22 5.73 -0.32
N THR A 35 0.46 4.66 -0.72
CA THR A 35 1.26 4.62 -1.95
C THR A 35 0.41 4.91 -3.19
N LYS A 36 -0.77 4.31 -3.29
CA LYS A 36 -1.68 4.55 -4.41
C LYS A 36 -2.11 6.02 -4.49
N ARG A 37 -2.49 6.62 -3.36
CA ARG A 37 -2.87 8.04 -3.30
C ARG A 37 -1.70 8.95 -3.66
N GLN A 38 -0.50 8.65 -3.17
CA GLN A 38 0.71 9.39 -3.49
C GLN A 38 0.99 9.34 -4.99
N LEU A 39 1.03 8.16 -5.60
CA LEU A 39 1.27 8.01 -7.04
C LEU A 39 0.28 8.82 -7.88
N TYR A 40 -1.01 8.73 -7.59
CA TYR A 40 -2.01 9.51 -8.34
C TYR A 40 -1.92 11.02 -8.08
N GLY A 41 -1.57 11.43 -6.86
CA GLY A 41 -1.36 12.85 -6.54
C GLY A 41 -0.15 13.44 -7.26
N GLU A 42 0.95 12.70 -7.32
CA GLU A 42 2.21 13.15 -7.90
C GLU A 42 2.26 13.06 -9.43
N LEU A 43 1.32 12.36 -10.09
CA LEU A 43 1.26 12.29 -11.56
C LEU A 43 1.17 13.68 -12.24
N MET A 44 0.63 14.67 -11.56
CA MET A 44 0.46 16.03 -12.07
C MET A 44 1.37 17.03 -11.36
N GLU A 45 2.21 16.59 -10.43
CA GLU A 45 3.14 17.44 -9.69
C GLU A 45 4.45 17.58 -10.47
N LEU A 46 4.88 18.82 -10.68
CA LEU A 46 6.10 19.13 -11.40
C LEU A 46 7.28 19.45 -10.46
N ASN A 47 7.01 19.60 -9.17
CA ASN A 47 8.03 19.91 -8.18
C ASN A 47 8.54 18.65 -7.48
N VAL A 48 9.61 18.08 -8.00
CA VAL A 48 10.25 16.88 -7.43
C VAL A 48 10.67 17.07 -5.97
N GLY A 49 11.08 18.28 -5.58
CA GLY A 49 11.45 18.59 -4.20
C GLY A 49 10.27 18.41 -3.24
N GLU A 50 9.10 18.91 -3.60
CA GLU A 50 7.87 18.73 -2.82
C GLU A 50 7.45 17.25 -2.75
N CYS A 51 7.52 16.51 -3.85
CA CYS A 51 7.26 15.05 -3.86
C CYS A 51 8.18 14.29 -2.88
N VAL A 52 9.46 14.66 -2.82
CA VAL A 52 10.42 14.03 -1.90
C VAL A 52 10.07 14.34 -0.43
N GLU A 53 9.75 15.59 -0.11
CA GLU A 53 9.37 15.96 1.27
C GLU A 53 8.05 15.31 1.69
N ASP A 54 7.08 15.23 0.78
CA ASP A 54 5.81 14.51 1.05
C ASP A 54 6.05 13.00 1.27
N SER A 55 6.92 12.38 0.47
CA SER A 55 7.33 10.99 0.65
C SER A 55 7.96 10.75 2.02
N LYS A 56 8.85 11.62 2.48
CA LYS A 56 9.47 11.52 3.81
C LYS A 56 8.43 11.61 4.92
N ARG A 57 7.48 12.55 4.80
CA ARG A 57 6.38 12.71 5.75
C ARG A 57 5.52 11.45 5.83
N LEU A 58 5.08 10.93 4.67
CA LEU A 58 4.23 9.73 4.57
C LEU A 58 4.92 8.48 5.13
N ILE A 59 6.21 8.28 4.85
CA ILE A 59 6.99 7.19 5.45
C ILE A 59 7.01 7.33 6.97
N GLY A 60 7.26 8.53 7.49
CA GLY A 60 7.27 8.79 8.92
C GLY A 60 5.91 8.50 9.60
N GLU A 61 4.81 8.79 8.93
CA GLU A 61 3.46 8.46 9.39
C GLU A 61 3.20 6.94 9.38
N LEU A 62 3.54 6.26 8.30
CA LEU A 62 3.39 4.81 8.17
C LEU A 62 4.20 4.05 9.21
N MET A 63 5.43 4.48 9.50
CA MET A 63 6.31 3.85 10.51
C MET A 63 5.77 3.95 11.93
N ARG A 64 4.89 4.91 12.23
CA ARG A 64 4.21 5.02 13.54
C ARG A 64 2.95 4.17 13.61
N GLY A 65 2.47 3.66 12.48
CA GLY A 65 1.22 2.90 12.37
C GLY A 65 1.33 1.47 12.90
N GLU A 66 0.16 0.89 13.21
CA GLU A 66 0.08 -0.49 13.72
C GLU A 66 0.52 -1.51 12.66
N ASP A 67 0.27 -1.27 11.37
CA ASP A 67 0.69 -2.17 10.30
C ASP A 67 2.23 -2.30 10.24
N TYR A 68 2.96 -1.21 10.48
CA TYR A 68 4.42 -1.27 10.56
C TYR A 68 4.89 -2.14 11.73
N LYS A 69 4.30 -1.96 12.91
CA LYS A 69 4.63 -2.75 14.09
C LYS A 69 4.34 -4.23 13.88
N GLU A 70 3.18 -4.54 13.28
CA GLU A 70 2.80 -5.91 12.93
C GLU A 70 3.76 -6.50 11.89
N GLY A 71 4.12 -5.75 10.86
CA GLY A 71 5.06 -6.18 9.83
C GLY A 71 6.43 -6.54 10.42
N VAL A 72 6.95 -5.70 11.30
CA VAL A 72 8.22 -5.96 12.01
C VAL A 72 8.11 -7.19 12.92
N ALA A 73 7.03 -7.31 13.69
CA ALA A 73 6.81 -8.46 14.55
C ALA A 73 6.69 -9.77 13.77
N ALA A 74 5.95 -9.75 12.66
CA ALA A 74 5.78 -10.90 11.77
C ALA A 74 7.13 -11.35 11.19
N LEU A 75 7.96 -10.41 10.75
CA LEU A 75 9.30 -10.68 10.23
C LEU A 75 10.20 -11.32 11.30
N GLN A 76 10.24 -10.74 12.51
CA GLN A 76 11.04 -11.26 13.62
C GLN A 76 10.60 -12.67 14.04
N GLN A 77 9.28 -12.91 14.03
CA GLN A 77 8.67 -14.19 14.40
C GLN A 77 8.61 -15.20 13.24
N ARG A 78 9.07 -14.83 12.04
CA ARG A 78 9.04 -15.66 10.83
C ARG A 78 7.65 -16.21 10.53
N ARG A 79 6.63 -15.40 10.68
CA ARG A 79 5.22 -15.74 10.38
C ARG A 79 4.63 -14.76 9.37
N SER A 80 3.49 -15.14 8.80
CA SER A 80 2.71 -14.20 7.99
C SER A 80 2.15 -13.07 8.85
N PRO A 81 2.14 -11.83 8.33
CA PRO A 81 1.54 -10.69 9.04
C PRO A 81 0.00 -10.82 9.11
N ARG A 82 -0.59 -10.14 10.09
CA ARG A 82 -2.04 -10.08 10.30
C ARG A 82 -2.47 -8.61 10.36
N PHE A 83 -2.58 -8.00 9.19
CA PHE A 83 -2.98 -6.60 9.11
C PHE A 83 -4.48 -6.43 9.38
N ALA A 84 -4.83 -5.36 10.10
CA ALA A 84 -6.22 -4.94 10.23
C ALA A 84 -6.70 -4.33 8.91
N GLY A 85 -7.96 -4.61 8.52
CA GLY A 85 -8.57 -4.01 7.34
C GLY A 85 -8.78 -2.50 7.47
N LEU A 86 -9.05 -1.83 6.35
CA LEU A 86 -9.30 -0.38 6.32
C LEU A 86 -10.69 0.01 6.89
N GLY A 87 -11.60 -0.93 7.09
CA GLY A 87 -13.00 -0.65 7.45
C GLY A 87 -13.19 0.13 8.75
N ASP A 88 -12.33 -0.07 9.72
CA ASP A 88 -12.40 0.63 11.03
C ASP A 88 -11.60 1.94 11.06
N ARG A 89 -10.86 2.26 9.98
CA ARG A 89 -9.95 3.41 9.92
C ARG A 89 -10.46 4.56 9.04
N SER A 90 -11.62 4.43 8.43
CA SER A 90 -12.22 5.45 7.55
C SER A 90 -12.72 6.71 8.30
N ALA A 91 -12.65 6.70 9.63
CA ALA A 91 -13.09 7.81 10.48
C ALA A 91 -12.00 8.86 10.78
N SER A 92 -10.80 8.77 10.22
CA SER A 92 -9.81 9.83 10.32
C SER A 92 -10.17 11.00 9.38
N PRO A 93 -10.20 12.25 9.86
CA PRO A 93 -10.68 13.37 9.06
C PRO A 93 -9.84 13.55 7.81
N GLN A 94 -10.50 13.52 6.67
CA GLN A 94 -9.97 13.96 5.39
C GLN A 94 -9.45 15.39 5.57
N GLN A 95 -8.14 15.57 5.51
CA GLN A 95 -7.60 16.92 5.27
C GLN A 95 -8.04 17.29 3.86
N ALA A 96 -8.95 18.25 3.81
CA ALA A 96 -9.46 18.85 2.60
C ALA A 96 -8.28 19.35 1.76
N VAL A 97 -8.17 18.85 0.55
CA VAL A 97 -7.38 19.46 -0.50
C VAL A 97 -8.01 20.85 -0.71
N LYS A 98 -7.32 21.91 -0.31
CA LYS A 98 -7.71 23.27 -0.66
C LYS A 98 -7.47 23.48 -2.16
N PRO A 99 -8.41 24.15 -2.85
CA PRO A 99 -8.28 24.49 -4.26
C PRO A 99 -7.13 25.45 -4.52
#